data_572c6d7a6ef9f132cd03d0c7b99bb1d8
#
_entry.id   572c6d7a6ef9f132cd03d0c7b99bb1d8
#
_cell.length_a   1.000
_cell.length_b   1.000
_cell.length_c   1.000
_cell.angle_alpha   90.00
_cell.angle_beta   90.00
_cell.angle_gamma   90.00
#
_symmetry.space_group_name_H-M   'P 1'
#
loop_
_entity.id
_entity.type
_entity.pdbx_description
1 polymer ?
#
loop_
_entity_poly.entity_id
_entity_poly.type
_entity_poly.pdbx_seq_one_letter_code
_entity_poly.pdbx_strand_id
1 'polypeptide(L)'
;MDNIDQLVGIVSGALAILGVAVAVTRYLTKLQEQRERDKIAEENRGLLSKVDSLENRQAQLLDQIALAGRAGSAALTQKASLDKQLQGLMGATGASGGSIYVPVRSPRGDVHGLAFLSIEPFRPQTQVLKRKISPLKSLAGRCVTTGESFVVVNAAENPDHFKQAANLADYKPSTTLNVALVFEDETVGVLQLLSKAGEGGFEDDDVARVRAMLGKMPETVASVTRSPDYLRALGIADNEQAVVGTVLYLDLSRSALLFQELSAAFALQLLNEYFETMCEAGFRFGATVDNYTGDGVLLRFNVPKQVAEHELAAVTAATEMNRAFQDLKEYWVAISPQFASVFNRVGISTGPLLRASLGHSQVQSLTIIGYPIAVAAALCEHAARDRNIVMVGEETWSAVKERAIGVEVKPELLGKARAFTRAAYEIPALR
;
A
#
# COMPACT_ATOMS: atom_id res chain seq x y z
N MET A 1 -48.88 -23.97 -73.36
CA MET A 1 -48.95 -23.36 -71.97
C MET A 1 -48.43 -24.33 -70.90
N ASP A 2 -48.66 -25.65 -71.06
CA ASP A 2 -48.27 -26.64 -69.99
C ASP A 2 -46.75 -26.73 -69.69
N ASN A 3 -45.90 -26.47 -70.63
CA ASN A 3 -44.44 -26.55 -70.41
C ASN A 3 -43.85 -25.40 -69.56
N ILE A 4 -44.47 -24.24 -69.56
CA ILE A 4 -44.00 -23.07 -68.79
C ILE A 4 -44.42 -23.23 -67.32
N ASP A 5 -45.59 -23.72 -67.06
CA ASP A 5 -46.04 -23.92 -65.66
C ASP A 5 -45.31 -25.04 -64.98
N GLN A 6 -44.90 -26.09 -65.67
CA GLN A 6 -43.99 -27.12 -65.16
C GLN A 6 -42.59 -26.58 -64.86
N LEU A 7 -42.03 -25.73 -65.69
CA LEU A 7 -40.73 -25.10 -65.48
C LEU A 7 -40.74 -24.14 -64.29
N VAL A 8 -41.79 -23.35 -64.16
CA VAL A 8 -42.02 -22.46 -63.01
C VAL A 8 -42.17 -23.24 -61.70
N GLY A 9 -42.84 -24.39 -61.72
CA GLY A 9 -42.96 -25.26 -60.57
C GLY A 9 -41.58 -25.83 -60.11
N ILE A 10 -40.77 -26.28 -61.10
CA ILE A 10 -39.43 -26.84 -60.80
C ILE A 10 -38.50 -25.77 -60.27
N VAL A 11 -38.49 -24.56 -60.84
CA VAL A 11 -37.65 -23.43 -60.38
C VAL A 11 -38.09 -22.96 -59.00
N SER A 12 -39.39 -22.86 -58.72
CA SER A 12 -39.94 -22.49 -57.40
C SER A 12 -39.59 -23.53 -56.36
N GLY A 13 -39.63 -24.82 -56.70
CA GLY A 13 -39.24 -25.92 -55.80
C GLY A 13 -37.70 -25.88 -55.51
N ALA A 14 -36.87 -25.65 -56.51
CA ALA A 14 -35.43 -25.50 -56.35
C ALA A 14 -35.07 -24.29 -55.48
N LEU A 15 -35.73 -23.15 -55.62
CA LEU A 15 -35.54 -21.95 -54.81
C LEU A 15 -35.97 -22.20 -53.35
N ALA A 16 -37.06 -22.93 -53.13
CA ALA A 16 -37.51 -23.28 -51.79
C ALA A 16 -36.51 -24.22 -51.09
N ILE A 17 -35.96 -25.23 -51.81
CA ILE A 17 -34.93 -26.10 -51.28
C ILE A 17 -33.65 -25.35 -50.96
N LEU A 18 -33.22 -24.41 -51.84
CA LEU A 18 -32.07 -23.55 -51.59
C LEU A 18 -32.28 -22.64 -50.36
N GLY A 19 -33.47 -22.07 -50.19
CA GLY A 19 -33.84 -21.29 -49.02
C GLY A 19 -33.79 -22.08 -47.73
N VAL A 20 -34.28 -23.31 -47.73
CA VAL A 20 -34.19 -24.23 -46.58
C VAL A 20 -32.74 -24.60 -46.29
N ALA A 21 -31.95 -24.92 -47.32
CA ALA A 21 -30.51 -25.25 -47.14
C ALA A 21 -29.72 -24.06 -46.53
N VAL A 22 -29.97 -22.82 -46.97
CA VAL A 22 -29.34 -21.61 -46.40
C VAL A 22 -29.79 -21.38 -44.96
N ALA A 23 -31.07 -21.60 -44.64
CA ALA A 23 -31.57 -21.45 -43.29
C ALA A 23 -30.97 -22.50 -42.33
N VAL A 24 -30.86 -23.76 -42.78
CA VAL A 24 -30.22 -24.84 -42.00
C VAL A 24 -28.75 -24.55 -41.79
N THR A 25 -28.02 -24.11 -42.82
CA THR A 25 -26.61 -23.75 -42.67
C THR A 25 -26.40 -22.62 -41.67
N ARG A 26 -27.21 -21.55 -41.74
CA ARG A 26 -27.18 -20.45 -40.77
C ARG A 26 -27.50 -20.90 -39.35
N TYR A 27 -28.44 -21.80 -39.20
CA TYR A 27 -28.78 -22.37 -37.90
C TYR A 27 -27.64 -23.22 -37.32
N LEU A 28 -27.00 -24.05 -38.13
CA LEU A 28 -25.84 -24.87 -37.72
C LEU A 28 -24.65 -24.01 -37.37
N THR A 29 -24.35 -22.95 -38.13
CA THR A 29 -23.30 -22.00 -37.83
C THR A 29 -23.54 -21.31 -36.48
N LYS A 30 -24.78 -20.81 -36.23
CA LYS A 30 -25.12 -20.24 -34.93
C LYS A 30 -24.98 -21.22 -33.77
N LEU A 31 -25.35 -22.48 -33.97
CA LEU A 31 -25.18 -23.53 -32.97
C LEU A 31 -23.69 -23.82 -32.66
N GLN A 32 -22.85 -23.81 -33.70
CA GLN A 32 -21.39 -23.96 -33.51
C GLN A 32 -20.79 -22.77 -32.75
N GLU A 33 -21.13 -21.54 -33.17
CA GLU A 33 -20.67 -20.34 -32.45
C GLU A 33 -21.12 -20.33 -30.97
N GLN A 34 -22.35 -20.80 -30.70
CA GLN A 34 -22.82 -20.87 -29.32
C GLN A 34 -22.07 -21.94 -28.50
N ARG A 35 -21.80 -23.10 -29.07
CA ARG A 35 -20.97 -24.13 -28.42
C ARG A 35 -19.55 -23.67 -28.14
N GLU A 36 -18.93 -22.94 -29.06
CA GLU A 36 -17.60 -22.38 -28.83
C GLU A 36 -17.61 -21.33 -27.70
N ARG A 37 -18.60 -20.43 -27.67
CA ARG A 37 -18.79 -19.47 -26.58
C ARG A 37 -18.99 -20.15 -25.22
N ASP A 38 -19.83 -21.18 -25.17
CA ASP A 38 -20.07 -21.93 -23.94
C ASP A 38 -18.80 -22.64 -23.45
N LYS A 39 -18.00 -23.20 -24.38
CA LYS A 39 -16.71 -23.83 -24.07
C LYS A 39 -15.69 -22.82 -23.51
N ILE A 40 -15.57 -21.66 -24.15
CA ILE A 40 -14.70 -20.57 -23.68
C ILE A 40 -15.17 -20.05 -22.30
N ALA A 41 -16.47 -19.93 -22.08
CA ALA A 41 -17.03 -19.52 -20.81
C ALA A 41 -16.76 -20.53 -19.68
N GLU A 42 -16.74 -21.82 -20.01
CA GLU A 42 -16.42 -22.89 -19.07
C GLU A 42 -14.92 -22.93 -18.74
N GLU A 43 -14.06 -22.78 -19.74
CA GLU A 43 -12.60 -22.64 -19.56
C GLU A 43 -12.26 -21.42 -18.72
N ASN A 44 -12.88 -20.26 -18.99
CA ASN A 44 -12.68 -19.04 -18.21
C ASN A 44 -13.15 -19.21 -16.75
N ARG A 45 -14.27 -19.90 -16.50
CA ARG A 45 -14.71 -20.23 -15.14
C ARG A 45 -13.70 -21.14 -14.42
N GLY A 46 -13.15 -22.11 -15.12
CA GLY A 46 -12.10 -22.99 -14.60
C GLY A 46 -10.81 -22.22 -14.26
N LEU A 47 -10.42 -21.26 -15.09
CA LEU A 47 -9.27 -20.40 -14.85
C LEU A 47 -9.49 -19.45 -13.66
N LEU A 48 -10.65 -18.82 -13.57
CA LEU A 48 -11.01 -17.96 -12.43
C LEU A 48 -10.99 -18.75 -11.12
N SER A 49 -11.56 -19.96 -11.09
CA SER A 49 -11.50 -20.83 -9.90
C SER A 49 -10.05 -21.22 -9.52
N LYS A 50 -9.15 -21.40 -10.49
CA LYS A 50 -7.73 -21.64 -10.23
C LYS A 50 -7.03 -20.38 -9.69
N VAL A 51 -7.34 -19.21 -10.21
CA VAL A 51 -6.82 -17.92 -9.71
C VAL A 51 -7.25 -17.73 -8.26
N ASP A 52 -8.55 -17.87 -7.94
CA ASP A 52 -9.06 -17.77 -6.58
C ASP A 52 -8.37 -18.77 -5.62
N SER A 53 -8.13 -20.01 -6.09
CA SER A 53 -7.44 -21.03 -5.29
C SER A 53 -5.97 -20.70 -5.04
N LEU A 54 -5.29 -20.10 -6.02
CA LEU A 54 -3.89 -19.64 -5.89
C LEU A 54 -3.79 -18.41 -4.98
N GLU A 55 -4.70 -17.48 -5.10
CA GLU A 55 -4.77 -16.30 -4.21
C GLU A 55 -5.04 -16.71 -2.76
N ASN A 56 -5.96 -17.64 -2.53
CA ASN A 56 -6.21 -18.19 -1.20
C ASN A 56 -4.99 -18.94 -0.64
N ARG A 57 -4.27 -19.69 -1.47
CA ARG A 57 -3.06 -20.39 -1.08
C ARG A 57 -1.91 -19.42 -0.80
N GLN A 58 -1.80 -18.36 -1.58
CA GLN A 58 -0.83 -17.30 -1.35
C GLN A 58 -1.13 -16.57 -0.03
N ALA A 59 -2.39 -16.24 0.24
CA ALA A 59 -2.82 -15.63 1.50
C ALA A 59 -2.51 -16.53 2.70
N GLN A 60 -2.78 -17.84 2.59
CA GLN A 60 -2.45 -18.83 3.64
C GLN A 60 -0.93 -18.94 3.88
N LEU A 61 -0.12 -18.95 2.81
CA LEU A 61 1.34 -18.96 2.93
C LEU A 61 1.88 -17.69 3.55
N LEU A 62 1.34 -16.53 3.18
CA LEU A 62 1.69 -15.26 3.80
C LEU A 62 1.33 -15.23 5.29
N ASP A 63 0.17 -15.76 5.67
CA ASP A 63 -0.23 -15.91 7.06
C ASP A 63 0.69 -16.88 7.83
N GLN A 64 1.09 -18.00 7.23
CA GLN A 64 2.03 -18.94 7.83
C GLN A 64 3.43 -18.33 8.00
N ILE A 65 3.92 -17.59 7.01
CA ILE A 65 5.20 -16.85 7.09
C ILE A 65 5.13 -15.76 8.15
N ALA A 66 4.02 -15.03 8.20
CA ALA A 66 3.77 -14.01 9.23
C ALA A 66 3.70 -14.64 10.63
N LEU A 67 3.06 -15.81 10.77
CA LEU A 67 2.99 -16.55 12.03
C LEU A 67 4.36 -17.07 12.47
N ALA A 68 5.14 -17.65 11.56
CA ALA A 68 6.49 -18.14 11.83
C ALA A 68 7.46 -17.01 12.20
N GLY A 69 7.37 -15.85 11.53
CA GLY A 69 8.10 -14.66 11.89
C GLY A 69 7.66 -14.04 13.22
N ARG A 70 6.39 -14.23 13.63
CA ARG A 70 5.83 -13.74 14.90
C ARG A 70 6.35 -14.51 16.13
N ALA A 71 6.66 -15.77 16.00
CA ALA A 71 7.03 -16.65 17.11
C ALA A 71 8.37 -16.32 17.79
N GLY A 72 9.21 -15.45 17.23
CA GLY A 72 10.55 -15.13 17.74
C GLY A 72 10.73 -13.70 18.29
N SER A 73 9.72 -12.81 18.20
CA SER A 73 9.88 -11.42 18.63
C SER A 73 9.52 -11.22 20.10
N ALA A 74 10.45 -10.65 20.87
CA ALA A 74 10.23 -10.31 22.26
C ALA A 74 9.04 -9.34 22.44
N ALA A 75 8.92 -8.33 21.54
CA ALA A 75 7.82 -7.35 21.57
C ALA A 75 6.44 -8.00 21.38
N LEU A 76 6.34 -9.01 20.51
CA LEU A 76 5.10 -9.74 20.28
C LEU A 76 4.71 -10.61 21.47
N THR A 77 5.70 -11.24 22.12
CA THR A 77 5.47 -12.00 23.37
C THR A 77 5.00 -11.06 24.48
N GLN A 78 5.64 -9.90 24.63
CA GLN A 78 5.25 -8.87 25.58
C GLN A 78 3.85 -8.31 25.28
N LYS A 79 3.54 -8.05 24.01
CA LYS A 79 2.19 -7.63 23.59
C LYS A 79 1.13 -8.67 23.93
N ALA A 80 1.39 -9.96 23.69
CA ALA A 80 0.46 -11.03 24.08
C ALA A 80 0.26 -11.10 25.60
N SER A 81 1.29 -10.79 26.40
CA SER A 81 1.17 -10.63 27.84
C SER A 81 0.29 -9.44 28.22
N LEU A 82 0.44 -8.30 27.53
CA LEU A 82 -0.42 -7.12 27.74
C LEU A 82 -1.89 -7.41 27.41
N ASP A 83 -2.18 -8.14 26.34
CA ASP A 83 -3.55 -8.56 25.99
C ASP A 83 -4.18 -9.39 27.14
N LYS A 84 -3.43 -10.34 27.71
CA LYS A 84 -3.88 -11.13 28.85
C LYS A 84 -4.08 -10.30 30.13
N GLN A 85 -3.17 -9.37 30.40
CA GLN A 85 -3.30 -8.44 31.53
C GLN A 85 -4.54 -7.55 31.37
N LEU A 86 -4.79 -7.04 30.15
CA LEU A 86 -5.99 -6.26 29.86
C LEU A 86 -7.27 -7.07 30.10
N GLN A 87 -7.34 -8.32 29.64
CA GLN A 87 -8.46 -9.23 29.89
C GLN A 87 -8.64 -9.49 31.41
N GLY A 88 -7.54 -9.69 32.12
CA GLY A 88 -7.58 -9.88 33.60
C GLY A 88 -8.12 -8.64 34.31
N LEU A 89 -7.69 -7.44 33.95
CA LEU A 89 -8.20 -6.18 34.48
C LEU A 89 -9.68 -5.98 34.18
N MET A 90 -10.11 -6.28 32.94
CA MET A 90 -11.53 -6.23 32.57
C MET A 90 -12.36 -7.18 33.42
N GLY A 91 -11.91 -8.43 33.62
CA GLY A 91 -12.59 -9.40 34.50
C GLY A 91 -12.67 -8.95 35.96
N ALA A 92 -11.59 -8.39 36.50
CA ALA A 92 -11.53 -7.92 37.87
C ALA A 92 -12.37 -6.66 38.15
N THR A 93 -12.56 -5.82 37.15
CA THR A 93 -13.33 -4.55 37.25
C THR A 93 -14.75 -4.66 36.74
N GLY A 94 -15.10 -5.74 36.05
CA GLY A 94 -16.39 -5.88 35.36
C GLY A 94 -16.50 -5.00 34.12
N ALA A 95 -15.37 -4.52 33.54
CA ALA A 95 -15.37 -3.73 32.31
C ALA A 95 -15.85 -4.57 31.13
N SER A 96 -16.70 -3.99 30.29
CA SER A 96 -17.22 -4.64 29.09
C SER A 96 -16.30 -4.47 27.85
N GLY A 97 -15.34 -3.54 27.93
CA GLY A 97 -14.31 -3.32 26.93
C GLY A 97 -13.09 -2.64 27.51
N GLY A 98 -11.95 -2.79 26.84
CA GLY A 98 -10.71 -2.17 27.27
C GLY A 98 -9.75 -1.95 26.09
N SER A 99 -8.88 -0.96 26.25
CA SER A 99 -7.83 -0.65 25.26
C SER A 99 -6.56 -0.19 25.97
N ILE A 100 -5.42 -0.52 25.39
CA ILE A 100 -4.13 0.08 25.73
C ILE A 100 -3.70 0.94 24.53
N TYR A 101 -3.51 2.21 24.78
CA TYR A 101 -3.02 3.17 23.79
C TYR A 101 -1.56 3.49 24.05
N VAL A 102 -0.85 3.82 22.98
CA VAL A 102 0.53 4.30 23.01
C VAL A 102 0.69 5.58 22.19
N PRO A 103 1.55 6.52 22.60
CA PRO A 103 1.77 7.76 21.88
C PRO A 103 2.36 7.53 20.49
N VAL A 104 1.80 8.21 19.48
CA VAL A 104 2.37 8.34 18.13
C VAL A 104 3.23 9.58 18.11
N ARG A 105 4.55 9.40 17.95
CA ARG A 105 5.52 10.48 18.01
C ARG A 105 6.06 10.86 16.62
N SER A 106 6.35 12.14 16.44
CA SER A 106 7.17 12.60 15.31
C SER A 106 8.63 12.19 15.48
N PRO A 107 9.47 12.26 14.43
CA PRO A 107 10.91 12.09 14.55
C PRO A 107 11.59 13.07 15.54
N ARG A 108 10.90 14.18 15.88
CA ARG A 108 11.38 15.17 16.87
C ARG A 108 10.91 14.85 18.29
N GLY A 109 10.11 13.79 18.48
CA GLY A 109 9.58 13.37 19.77
C GLY A 109 8.20 13.93 20.14
N ASP A 110 7.64 14.87 19.35
CA ASP A 110 6.33 15.45 19.62
C ASP A 110 5.22 14.39 19.47
N VAL A 111 4.27 14.36 20.39
CA VAL A 111 3.12 13.46 20.35
C VAL A 111 2.03 14.08 19.47
N HIS A 112 1.59 13.34 18.44
CA HIS A 112 0.56 13.77 17.50
C HIS A 112 -0.78 13.08 17.68
N GLY A 113 -0.80 11.96 18.38
CA GLY A 113 -1.98 11.15 18.62
C GLY A 113 -1.64 9.86 19.35
N LEU A 114 -2.58 8.93 19.37
CA LEU A 114 -2.45 7.64 20.04
C LEU A 114 -2.80 6.49 19.11
N ALA A 115 -1.97 5.45 19.09
CA ALA A 115 -2.26 4.20 18.42
C ALA A 115 -2.79 3.15 19.43
N PHE A 116 -3.61 2.22 18.96
CA PHE A 116 -4.09 1.10 19.75
C PHE A 116 -3.04 -0.01 19.79
N LEU A 117 -2.43 -0.25 20.94
CA LEU A 117 -1.56 -1.40 21.16
C LEU A 117 -2.37 -2.67 21.43
N SER A 118 -3.41 -2.57 22.26
CA SER A 118 -4.31 -3.67 22.61
C SER A 118 -5.75 -3.20 22.65
N ILE A 119 -6.68 -4.07 22.24
CA ILE A 119 -8.13 -3.83 22.28
C ILE A 119 -8.83 -5.14 22.67
N GLU A 120 -9.73 -5.07 23.64
CA GLU A 120 -10.55 -6.20 24.07
C GLU A 120 -12.02 -5.78 24.26
N PRO A 121 -13.01 -6.62 23.93
CA PRO A 121 -12.86 -7.90 23.27
C PRO A 121 -12.44 -7.72 21.80
N PHE A 122 -11.55 -8.60 21.36
CA PHE A 122 -11.10 -8.58 19.97
C PHE A 122 -12.19 -9.17 19.06
N ARG A 123 -12.76 -8.34 18.19
CA ARG A 123 -13.80 -8.70 17.22
C ARG A 123 -13.41 -8.18 15.83
N PRO A 124 -14.00 -8.71 14.73
CA PRO A 124 -13.72 -8.18 13.39
C PRO A 124 -13.92 -6.67 13.28
N GLN A 125 -14.94 -6.12 13.94
CA GLN A 125 -15.23 -4.68 13.96
C GLN A 125 -14.12 -3.89 14.69
N THR A 126 -13.49 -4.45 15.71
CA THR A 126 -12.40 -3.79 16.45
C THR A 126 -11.06 -3.84 15.75
N GLN A 127 -10.88 -4.73 14.74
CA GLN A 127 -9.67 -4.74 13.91
C GLN A 127 -9.48 -3.43 13.15
N VAL A 128 -10.58 -2.81 12.71
CA VAL A 128 -10.54 -1.52 12.00
C VAL A 128 -9.99 -0.42 12.93
N LEU A 129 -10.21 -0.52 14.24
CA LEU A 129 -9.72 0.46 15.22
C LEU A 129 -8.20 0.45 15.33
N LYS A 130 -7.53 -0.70 15.16
CA LYS A 130 -6.06 -0.79 15.16
C LYS A 130 -5.40 0.07 14.05
N ARG A 131 -6.16 0.42 13.01
CA ARG A 131 -5.71 1.29 11.90
C ARG A 131 -6.04 2.76 12.12
N LYS A 132 -6.64 3.11 13.27
CA LYS A 132 -7.01 4.49 13.60
C LYS A 132 -6.00 5.08 14.58
N ILE A 133 -5.69 6.35 14.36
CA ILE A 133 -4.96 7.15 15.33
C ILE A 133 -6.02 7.98 16.08
N SER A 134 -6.07 7.81 17.40
CA SER A 134 -6.91 8.62 18.27
C SER A 134 -6.30 10.01 18.41
N PRO A 135 -7.07 11.10 18.24
CA PRO A 135 -6.55 12.45 18.38
C PRO A 135 -6.21 12.78 19.85
N LEU A 136 -5.30 13.73 20.07
CA LEU A 136 -4.96 14.22 21.41
C LEU A 136 -6.13 14.89 22.14
N LYS A 137 -7.14 15.38 21.42
CA LYS A 137 -8.39 15.90 22.00
C LYS A 137 -9.35 14.80 22.48
N SER A 138 -8.96 13.52 22.39
CA SER A 138 -9.76 12.42 22.94
C SER A 138 -9.53 12.27 24.44
N LEU A 139 -10.41 11.50 25.12
CA LEU A 139 -10.25 11.18 26.55
C LEU A 139 -8.90 10.51 26.85
N ALA A 140 -8.50 9.54 26.03
CA ALA A 140 -7.18 8.93 26.14
C ALA A 140 -6.04 9.92 25.85
N GLY A 141 -6.24 10.83 24.88
CA GLY A 141 -5.27 11.88 24.55
C GLY A 141 -5.09 12.87 25.68
N ARG A 142 -6.17 13.29 26.35
CA ARG A 142 -6.11 14.12 27.57
C ARG A 142 -5.28 13.42 28.64
N CYS A 143 -5.51 12.14 28.87
CA CYS A 143 -4.75 11.35 29.86
C CYS A 143 -3.23 11.34 29.57
N VAL A 144 -2.81 11.24 28.28
CA VAL A 144 -1.39 11.30 27.89
C VAL A 144 -0.81 12.71 28.08
N THR A 145 -1.57 13.74 27.73
CA THR A 145 -1.05 15.13 27.78
C THR A 145 -0.95 15.67 29.20
N THR A 146 -1.86 15.27 30.10
CA THR A 146 -1.85 15.74 31.48
C THR A 146 -1.16 14.81 32.46
N GLY A 147 -0.96 13.52 32.09
CA GLY A 147 -0.51 12.47 33.01
C GLY A 147 -1.53 12.09 34.08
N GLU A 148 -2.74 12.68 34.03
CA GLU A 148 -3.79 12.43 35.00
C GLU A 148 -4.61 11.20 34.63
N SER A 149 -5.09 10.49 35.66
CA SER A 149 -6.06 9.39 35.51
C SER A 149 -7.40 9.85 36.06
N PHE A 150 -8.48 9.51 35.36
CA PHE A 150 -9.82 10.00 35.69
C PHE A 150 -10.92 9.07 35.17
N VAL A 151 -12.10 9.24 35.73
CA VAL A 151 -13.34 8.60 35.30
C VAL A 151 -14.19 9.64 34.54
N VAL A 152 -14.90 9.20 33.52
CA VAL A 152 -15.90 10.00 32.81
C VAL A 152 -17.22 9.26 32.84
N VAL A 153 -18.23 9.89 33.42
CA VAL A 153 -19.63 9.46 33.38
C VAL A 153 -20.28 10.02 32.12
N ASN A 154 -21.25 9.28 31.56
CA ASN A 154 -21.90 9.66 30.28
C ASN A 154 -20.88 9.86 29.15
N ALA A 155 -19.90 8.97 29.08
CA ALA A 155 -18.77 9.08 28.15
C ALA A 155 -19.19 9.24 26.68
N ALA A 156 -20.31 8.62 26.27
CA ALA A 156 -20.82 8.73 24.90
C ALA A 156 -21.24 10.16 24.52
N GLU A 157 -21.62 11.00 25.49
CA GLU A 157 -22.05 12.39 25.29
C GLU A 157 -20.89 13.37 25.46
N ASN A 158 -19.76 12.93 26.01
CA ASN A 158 -18.59 13.76 26.22
C ASN A 158 -18.02 14.26 24.88
N PRO A 159 -17.74 15.57 24.71
CA PRO A 159 -17.20 16.13 23.47
C PRO A 159 -15.82 15.54 23.09
N ASP A 160 -15.03 15.15 24.09
CA ASP A 160 -13.70 14.54 23.93
C ASP A 160 -13.78 13.02 23.69
N HIS A 161 -14.98 12.44 23.65
CA HIS A 161 -15.15 11.04 23.31
C HIS A 161 -14.83 10.80 21.82
N PHE A 162 -13.97 9.81 21.52
CA PHE A 162 -13.61 9.47 20.15
C PHE A 162 -14.76 8.74 19.46
N LYS A 163 -15.78 9.50 19.03
CA LYS A 163 -17.04 8.98 18.45
C LYS A 163 -16.82 8.08 17.23
N GLN A 164 -15.77 8.32 16.44
CA GLN A 164 -15.48 7.46 15.29
C GLN A 164 -15.11 6.04 15.71
N ALA A 165 -14.38 5.87 16.80
CA ALA A 165 -14.05 4.56 17.33
C ALA A 165 -15.31 3.86 17.88
N ALA A 166 -16.15 4.59 18.65
CA ALA A 166 -17.39 4.08 19.20
C ALA A 166 -18.37 3.62 18.11
N ASN A 167 -18.54 4.42 17.05
CA ASN A 167 -19.42 4.10 15.93
C ASN A 167 -18.95 2.86 15.16
N LEU A 168 -17.63 2.71 14.96
CA LEU A 168 -17.06 1.55 14.27
C LEU A 168 -17.18 0.26 15.10
N ALA A 169 -17.13 0.39 16.43
CA ALA A 169 -17.27 -0.75 17.36
C ALA A 169 -18.73 -1.09 17.69
N ASP A 170 -19.69 -0.30 17.19
CA ASP A 170 -21.11 -0.35 17.58
C ASP A 170 -21.28 -0.37 19.11
N TYR A 171 -20.53 0.50 19.78
CA TYR A 171 -20.42 0.52 21.22
C TYR A 171 -20.51 1.93 21.79
N LYS A 172 -21.46 2.13 22.71
CA LYS A 172 -21.68 3.42 23.41
C LYS A 172 -21.38 3.24 24.90
N PRO A 173 -20.17 3.55 25.37
CA PRO A 173 -19.84 3.40 26.78
C PRO A 173 -20.63 4.39 27.62
N SER A 174 -21.22 3.91 28.72
CA SER A 174 -21.84 4.76 29.74
C SER A 174 -20.78 5.47 30.59
N THR A 175 -19.74 4.74 30.99
CA THR A 175 -18.62 5.27 31.76
C THR A 175 -17.29 4.82 31.15
N THR A 176 -16.24 5.63 31.32
CA THR A 176 -14.87 5.25 30.96
C THR A 176 -13.92 5.57 32.13
N LEU A 177 -13.03 4.65 32.40
CA LEU A 177 -11.91 4.84 33.31
C LEU A 177 -10.64 4.95 32.48
N ASN A 178 -9.90 6.05 32.63
CA ASN A 178 -8.68 6.35 31.90
C ASN A 178 -7.52 6.41 32.89
N VAL A 179 -6.50 5.56 32.71
CA VAL A 179 -5.34 5.47 33.60
C VAL A 179 -4.06 5.72 32.80
N ALA A 180 -3.31 6.75 33.22
CA ALA A 180 -1.98 7.00 32.67
C ALA A 180 -1.02 5.89 33.08
N LEU A 181 -0.37 5.28 32.10
CA LEU A 181 0.70 4.30 32.29
C LEU A 181 2.03 5.07 32.33
N VAL A 182 2.56 5.24 33.54
CA VAL A 182 3.79 6.01 33.77
C VAL A 182 4.95 5.07 34.06
N PHE A 183 6.05 5.26 33.35
CA PHE A 183 7.31 4.55 33.54
C PHE A 183 8.48 5.53 33.40
N GLU A 184 9.41 5.57 34.33
CA GLU A 184 10.55 6.51 34.36
C GLU A 184 10.10 7.98 34.20
N ASP A 185 9.07 8.39 34.91
CA ASP A 185 8.45 9.74 34.88
C ASP A 185 7.86 10.14 33.53
N GLU A 186 7.76 9.21 32.57
CA GLU A 186 7.13 9.43 31.27
C GLU A 186 5.79 8.70 31.18
N THR A 187 4.76 9.35 30.60
CA THR A 187 3.52 8.66 30.22
C THR A 187 3.77 7.87 28.94
N VAL A 188 3.98 6.56 29.09
CA VAL A 188 4.30 5.61 28.02
C VAL A 188 3.06 5.08 27.30
N GLY A 189 1.88 5.26 27.89
CA GLY A 189 0.61 4.84 27.33
C GLY A 189 -0.58 5.20 28.19
N VAL A 190 -1.76 4.74 27.78
CA VAL A 190 -3.03 4.88 28.52
C VAL A 190 -3.76 3.55 28.50
N LEU A 191 -4.19 3.12 29.67
CA LEU A 191 -5.20 2.09 29.82
C LEU A 191 -6.58 2.76 29.87
N GLN A 192 -7.47 2.38 28.97
CA GLN A 192 -8.87 2.80 28.99
C GLN A 192 -9.75 1.57 29.19
N LEU A 193 -10.59 1.59 30.22
CA LEU A 193 -11.63 0.60 30.46
C LEU A 193 -12.99 1.24 30.19
N LEU A 194 -13.89 0.48 29.58
CA LEU A 194 -15.18 0.96 29.08
C LEU A 194 -16.30 0.25 29.81
N SER A 195 -17.29 1.01 30.28
CA SER A 195 -18.54 0.57 30.91
C SER A 195 -18.37 -0.59 31.86
N LYS A 196 -18.50 -0.32 33.13
CA LYS A 196 -18.58 -1.36 34.17
C LYS A 196 -19.92 -2.09 34.05
N ALA A 197 -19.91 -3.39 34.12
CA ALA A 197 -21.13 -4.18 34.18
C ALA A 197 -21.86 -3.93 35.52
N GLY A 198 -23.17 -3.69 35.44
CA GLY A 198 -24.02 -3.43 36.63
C GLY A 198 -24.39 -1.96 36.82
N GLU A 199 -25.17 -1.66 37.86
CA GLU A 199 -25.57 -0.30 38.21
C GLU A 199 -24.38 0.51 38.76
N GLY A 200 -24.23 1.76 38.34
CA GLY A 200 -23.28 2.74 38.87
C GLY A 200 -22.06 3.06 37.99
N GLY A 201 -21.60 2.14 37.16
CA GLY A 201 -20.42 2.39 36.31
C GLY A 201 -19.10 2.44 37.09
N PHE A 202 -18.06 3.13 36.51
CA PHE A 202 -16.80 3.39 37.21
C PHE A 202 -16.92 4.60 38.12
N GLU A 203 -16.25 4.55 39.28
CA GLU A 203 -16.14 5.62 40.28
C GLU A 203 -14.66 6.04 40.40
N ASP A 204 -14.40 7.20 41.02
CA ASP A 204 -13.05 7.73 41.21
C ASP A 204 -12.13 6.79 41.99
N ASP A 205 -12.69 6.04 42.97
CA ASP A 205 -11.97 5.00 43.72
C ASP A 205 -11.47 3.84 42.82
N ASP A 206 -12.12 3.58 41.71
CA ASP A 206 -11.70 2.54 40.78
C ASP A 206 -10.34 2.90 40.12
N VAL A 207 -10.00 4.20 39.99
CA VAL A 207 -8.67 4.64 39.52
C VAL A 207 -7.56 4.09 40.43
N ALA A 208 -7.69 4.26 41.73
CA ALA A 208 -6.69 3.77 42.69
C ALA A 208 -6.60 2.24 42.69
N ARG A 209 -7.75 1.56 42.62
CA ARG A 209 -7.81 0.08 42.53
C ARG A 209 -7.12 -0.44 41.26
N VAL A 210 -7.43 0.14 40.08
CA VAL A 210 -6.83 -0.29 38.82
C VAL A 210 -5.33 0.01 38.82
N ARG A 211 -4.90 1.19 39.31
CA ARG A 211 -3.46 1.49 39.46
C ARG A 211 -2.71 0.45 40.26
N ALA A 212 -3.30 0.00 41.39
CA ALA A 212 -2.69 -1.06 42.22
C ALA A 212 -2.58 -2.40 41.47
N MET A 213 -3.42 -2.65 40.48
CA MET A 213 -3.45 -3.89 39.69
C MET A 213 -2.57 -3.85 38.43
N LEU A 214 -2.03 -2.69 38.02
CA LEU A 214 -1.23 -2.57 36.80
C LEU A 214 0.04 -3.41 36.82
N GLY A 215 0.64 -3.65 38.00
CA GLY A 215 1.89 -4.40 38.11
C GLY A 215 2.98 -3.83 37.22
N LYS A 216 3.51 -4.68 36.34
CA LYS A 216 4.57 -4.31 35.34
C LYS A 216 4.03 -3.80 33.98
N MET A 217 2.73 -3.54 33.88
CA MET A 217 2.15 -3.10 32.60
C MET A 217 2.83 -1.85 32.03
N PRO A 218 3.11 -0.76 32.78
CA PRO A 218 3.79 0.42 32.24
C PRO A 218 5.20 0.10 31.71
N GLU A 219 5.99 -0.68 32.48
CA GLU A 219 7.31 -1.15 32.07
C GLU A 219 7.24 -1.98 30.77
N THR A 220 6.26 -2.88 30.67
CA THR A 220 6.06 -3.73 29.48
C THR A 220 5.66 -2.89 28.27
N VAL A 221 4.77 -1.92 28.44
CA VAL A 221 4.38 -0.98 27.37
C VAL A 221 5.60 -0.18 26.89
N ALA A 222 6.42 0.36 27.79
CA ALA A 222 7.64 1.06 27.46
C ALA A 222 8.63 0.16 26.70
N SER A 223 8.80 -1.08 27.15
CA SER A 223 9.66 -2.06 26.46
C SER A 223 9.19 -2.36 25.03
N VAL A 224 7.88 -2.54 24.83
CA VAL A 224 7.31 -2.76 23.49
C VAL A 224 7.50 -1.54 22.59
N THR A 225 7.23 -0.34 23.10
CA THR A 225 7.34 0.89 22.27
C THR A 225 8.78 1.28 21.92
N ARG A 226 9.74 0.85 22.74
CA ARG A 226 11.19 1.06 22.48
C ARG A 226 11.82 -0.08 21.66
N SER A 227 11.06 -1.15 21.40
CA SER A 227 11.53 -2.30 20.63
C SER A 227 11.64 -1.97 19.14
N PRO A 228 12.64 -2.51 18.41
CA PRO A 228 12.66 -2.49 16.95
C PRO A 228 11.40 -3.12 16.34
N ASP A 229 10.78 -4.07 17.03
CA ASP A 229 9.56 -4.79 16.63
C ASP A 229 8.24 -4.03 16.98
N TYR A 230 8.32 -2.75 17.32
CA TYR A 230 7.16 -1.97 17.77
C TYR A 230 6.04 -1.88 16.73
N LEU A 231 6.37 -1.52 15.49
CA LEU A 231 5.37 -1.37 14.41
C LEU A 231 4.66 -2.70 14.10
N ARG A 232 5.33 -3.81 14.31
CA ARG A 232 4.80 -5.16 14.17
C ARG A 232 3.88 -5.51 15.34
N ALA A 233 4.26 -5.14 16.55
CA ALA A 233 3.40 -5.28 17.71
C ALA A 233 2.10 -4.49 17.55
N LEU A 234 2.13 -3.33 16.89
CA LEU A 234 0.96 -2.56 16.49
C LEU A 234 0.18 -3.18 15.33
N GLY A 235 0.76 -4.12 14.58
CA GLY A 235 0.16 -4.68 13.36
C GLY A 235 0.12 -3.69 12.19
N ILE A 236 1.03 -2.70 12.17
CA ILE A 236 1.10 -1.65 11.14
C ILE A 236 2.03 -2.08 10.00
N ALA A 237 3.13 -2.78 10.31
CA ALA A 237 4.11 -3.21 9.32
C ALA A 237 4.62 -4.62 9.63
N ASP A 238 4.89 -5.40 8.58
CA ASP A 238 5.39 -6.77 8.69
C ASP A 238 6.89 -6.82 9.00
N ASN A 239 7.63 -5.75 8.66
CA ASN A 239 9.06 -5.58 8.91
C ASN A 239 9.32 -4.18 9.47
N GLU A 240 10.13 -4.07 10.49
CA GLU A 240 10.08 -3.02 11.49
C GLU A 240 11.16 -1.99 11.42
N GLN A 241 12.18 -2.27 10.69
CA GLN A 241 13.24 -1.30 10.45
C GLN A 241 13.02 -0.67 9.10
N ALA A 242 12.92 0.66 9.10
CA ALA A 242 13.12 1.40 7.88
C ALA A 242 14.50 1.04 7.36
N VAL A 243 14.55 0.40 6.20
CA VAL A 243 15.80 0.06 5.52
C VAL A 243 16.16 1.24 4.66
N VAL A 244 17.42 1.67 4.70
CA VAL A 244 17.89 2.64 3.72
C VAL A 244 17.93 1.96 2.36
N GLY A 245 17.11 2.46 1.43
CA GLY A 245 17.03 1.96 0.07
C GLY A 245 16.96 3.09 -0.93
N THR A 246 17.13 2.75 -2.19
CA THR A 246 16.99 3.69 -3.30
C THR A 246 15.73 3.35 -4.08
N VAL A 247 14.94 4.37 -4.39
CA VAL A 247 13.78 4.26 -5.27
C VAL A 247 14.06 4.96 -6.58
N LEU A 248 13.57 4.36 -7.65
CA LEU A 248 13.61 4.88 -8.99
C LEU A 248 12.16 4.93 -9.51
N TYR A 249 11.69 6.12 -9.81
CA TYR A 249 10.41 6.33 -10.46
C TYR A 249 10.67 6.74 -11.90
N LEU A 250 10.06 6.03 -12.84
CA LEU A 250 10.17 6.35 -14.26
C LEU A 250 8.79 6.51 -14.89
N ASP A 251 8.71 7.34 -15.93
CA ASP A 251 7.49 7.77 -16.57
C ASP A 251 7.75 8.27 -18.00
N LEU A 252 6.76 8.16 -18.87
CA LEU A 252 6.85 8.65 -20.25
C LEU A 252 6.33 10.09 -20.35
N SER A 253 7.15 11.00 -20.88
CA SER A 253 6.63 12.29 -21.25
C SER A 253 5.68 12.14 -22.45
N ARG A 254 4.54 12.85 -22.40
CA ARG A 254 3.55 12.84 -23.51
C ARG A 254 2.98 11.45 -23.84
N SER A 255 2.90 10.57 -22.90
CA SER A 255 2.31 9.21 -23.04
C SER A 255 0.90 9.22 -23.65
N ALA A 256 0.13 10.29 -23.43
CA ALA A 256 -1.17 10.49 -24.04
C ALA A 256 -1.16 10.36 -25.57
N LEU A 257 -0.03 10.63 -26.24
CA LEU A 257 0.11 10.44 -27.68
C LEU A 257 -0.11 8.98 -28.10
N LEU A 258 0.26 8.00 -27.26
CA LEU A 258 0.02 6.57 -27.53
C LEU A 258 -1.47 6.31 -27.76
N PHE A 259 -2.34 6.89 -26.94
CA PHE A 259 -3.79 6.73 -27.01
C PHE A 259 -4.46 7.66 -28.05
N GLN A 260 -3.76 8.68 -28.52
CA GLN A 260 -4.22 9.54 -29.60
C GLN A 260 -3.92 8.93 -30.98
N GLU A 261 -2.75 8.30 -31.14
CA GLU A 261 -2.29 7.72 -32.40
C GLU A 261 -2.77 6.29 -32.62
N LEU A 262 -3.07 5.55 -31.55
CA LEU A 262 -3.42 4.13 -31.57
C LEU A 262 -4.72 3.86 -30.83
N SER A 263 -5.37 2.74 -31.18
CA SER A 263 -6.45 2.21 -30.33
C SER A 263 -5.92 1.84 -28.94
N ALA A 264 -6.80 1.86 -27.94
CA ALA A 264 -6.42 1.55 -26.54
C ALA A 264 -5.70 0.18 -26.40
N ALA A 265 -6.10 -0.81 -27.19
CA ALA A 265 -5.46 -2.14 -27.18
C ALA A 265 -3.99 -2.10 -27.65
N PHE A 266 -3.70 -1.37 -28.74
CA PHE A 266 -2.34 -1.24 -29.24
C PHE A 266 -1.49 -0.28 -28.42
N ALA A 267 -2.08 0.79 -27.88
CA ALA A 267 -1.40 1.66 -26.91
C ALA A 267 -0.97 0.87 -25.65
N LEU A 268 -1.85 -0.01 -25.15
CA LEU A 268 -1.52 -0.91 -24.03
C LEU A 268 -0.38 -1.87 -24.41
N GLN A 269 -0.34 -2.37 -25.65
CA GLN A 269 0.75 -3.25 -26.10
C GLN A 269 2.09 -2.54 -26.07
N LEU A 270 2.17 -1.28 -26.58
CA LEU A 270 3.40 -0.48 -26.51
C LEU A 270 3.80 -0.16 -25.07
N LEU A 271 2.84 0.12 -24.18
CA LEU A 271 3.14 0.32 -22.77
C LEU A 271 3.70 -0.94 -22.10
N ASN A 272 3.16 -2.12 -22.40
CA ASN A 272 3.71 -3.37 -21.89
C ASN A 272 5.12 -3.63 -22.39
N GLU A 273 5.40 -3.38 -23.67
CA GLU A 273 6.74 -3.47 -24.26
C GLU A 273 7.72 -2.51 -23.57
N TYR A 274 7.27 -1.28 -23.28
CA TYR A 274 8.04 -0.31 -22.54
C TYR A 274 8.35 -0.81 -21.11
N PHE A 275 7.35 -1.27 -20.36
CA PHE A 275 7.56 -1.77 -19.02
C PHE A 275 8.48 -2.99 -18.97
N GLU A 276 8.31 -3.94 -19.90
CA GLU A 276 9.18 -5.09 -20.01
C GLU A 276 10.64 -4.65 -20.23
N THR A 277 10.88 -3.79 -21.21
CA THR A 277 12.22 -3.25 -21.50
C THR A 277 12.84 -2.52 -20.32
N MET A 278 12.07 -1.67 -19.64
CA MET A 278 12.55 -0.89 -18.49
C MET A 278 12.81 -1.79 -17.29
N CYS A 279 11.88 -2.69 -16.97
CA CYS A 279 12.02 -3.59 -15.82
C CYS A 279 13.19 -4.57 -16.00
N GLU A 280 13.40 -5.12 -17.19
CA GLU A 280 14.55 -5.99 -17.47
C GLU A 280 15.89 -5.26 -17.30
N ALA A 281 15.98 -4.00 -17.74
CA ALA A 281 17.14 -3.17 -17.47
C ALA A 281 17.35 -2.98 -15.96
N GLY A 282 16.28 -2.73 -15.20
CA GLY A 282 16.33 -2.62 -13.74
C GLY A 282 16.76 -3.91 -13.05
N PHE A 283 16.22 -5.05 -13.44
CA PHE A 283 16.49 -6.35 -12.82
C PHE A 283 17.94 -6.75 -12.91
N ARG A 284 18.65 -6.39 -13.99
CA ARG A 284 20.08 -6.62 -14.15
C ARG A 284 20.93 -5.98 -13.05
N PHE A 285 20.44 -4.91 -12.44
CA PHE A 285 21.07 -4.18 -11.35
C PHE A 285 20.41 -4.42 -9.98
N GLY A 286 19.55 -5.44 -9.88
CA GLY A 286 18.96 -5.86 -8.60
C GLY A 286 17.71 -5.09 -8.19
N ALA A 287 17.06 -4.37 -9.11
CA ALA A 287 15.78 -3.74 -8.85
C ALA A 287 14.69 -4.76 -8.52
N THR A 288 13.71 -4.32 -7.77
CA THR A 288 12.42 -4.99 -7.58
C THR A 288 11.31 -4.03 -7.97
N VAL A 289 10.34 -4.49 -8.76
CA VAL A 289 9.15 -3.69 -9.07
C VAL A 289 8.31 -3.55 -7.80
N ASP A 290 7.94 -2.33 -7.47
CA ASP A 290 7.01 -2.05 -6.39
C ASP A 290 5.58 -1.91 -6.92
N ASN A 291 5.39 -1.02 -7.90
CA ASN A 291 4.06 -0.71 -8.42
C ASN A 291 4.15 -0.09 -9.81
N TYR A 292 3.10 -0.32 -10.63
CA TYR A 292 2.85 0.38 -11.88
C TYR A 292 1.82 1.49 -11.66
N THR A 293 2.05 2.67 -12.21
CA THR A 293 1.20 3.87 -12.02
C THR A 293 0.86 4.51 -13.36
N GLY A 294 -0.12 3.94 -14.05
CA GLY A 294 -0.47 4.39 -15.39
C GLY A 294 0.62 4.07 -16.41
N ASP A 295 1.32 5.09 -16.87
CA ASP A 295 2.47 5.02 -17.80
C ASP A 295 3.83 5.04 -17.09
N GLY A 296 3.83 5.00 -15.76
CA GLY A 296 5.02 4.96 -14.93
C GLY A 296 5.18 3.66 -14.13
N VAL A 297 6.39 3.40 -13.66
CA VAL A 297 6.71 2.32 -12.75
C VAL A 297 7.63 2.78 -11.63
N LEU A 298 7.36 2.29 -10.42
CA LEU A 298 8.20 2.47 -9.25
C LEU A 298 9.06 1.22 -9.04
N LEU A 299 10.36 1.40 -9.09
CA LEU A 299 11.35 0.38 -8.77
C LEU A 299 12.04 0.70 -7.45
N ARG A 300 12.46 -0.34 -6.75
CA ARG A 300 13.22 -0.22 -5.49
C ARG A 300 14.46 -1.08 -5.51
N PHE A 301 15.52 -0.57 -4.87
CA PHE A 301 16.80 -1.23 -4.70
C PHE A 301 17.09 -1.35 -3.20
N ASN A 302 17.75 -2.42 -2.78
CA ASN A 302 18.06 -2.75 -1.39
C ASN A 302 16.84 -3.09 -0.50
N VAL A 303 15.64 -3.24 -1.09
CA VAL A 303 14.40 -3.60 -0.39
C VAL A 303 13.55 -4.50 -1.28
N PRO A 304 13.19 -5.73 -0.89
CA PRO A 304 13.60 -6.47 0.31
C PRO A 304 14.98 -7.14 0.14
N LYS A 305 15.47 -7.27 -1.10
CA LYS A 305 16.74 -7.89 -1.44
C LYS A 305 17.87 -6.89 -1.24
N GLN A 306 18.88 -7.26 -0.49
CA GLN A 306 20.08 -6.44 -0.34
C GLN A 306 20.82 -6.27 -1.67
N VAL A 307 21.21 -5.04 -1.97
CA VAL A 307 21.96 -4.65 -3.15
C VAL A 307 23.11 -3.77 -2.70
N ALA A 308 24.33 -4.23 -2.93
CA ALA A 308 25.52 -3.43 -2.62
C ALA A 308 25.53 -2.17 -3.51
N GLU A 309 25.96 -1.04 -2.95
CA GLU A 309 26.01 0.25 -3.67
C GLU A 309 24.70 0.54 -4.43
N HIS A 310 23.58 0.36 -3.75
CA HIS A 310 22.25 0.42 -4.35
C HIS A 310 21.93 1.77 -5.01
N GLU A 311 22.56 2.85 -4.59
CA GLU A 311 22.47 4.16 -5.22
C GLU A 311 23.09 4.14 -6.64
N LEU A 312 24.31 3.60 -6.73
CA LEU A 312 25.00 3.46 -7.99
C LEU A 312 24.29 2.46 -8.91
N ALA A 313 23.81 1.36 -8.34
CA ALA A 313 23.02 0.37 -9.09
C ALA A 313 21.78 1.01 -9.70
N ALA A 314 21.05 1.85 -8.96
CA ALA A 314 19.87 2.56 -9.45
C ALA A 314 20.20 3.56 -10.56
N VAL A 315 21.28 4.33 -10.41
CA VAL A 315 21.71 5.30 -11.43
C VAL A 315 22.20 4.58 -12.70
N THR A 316 22.92 3.47 -12.54
CA THR A 316 23.36 2.64 -13.67
C THR A 316 22.17 2.04 -14.41
N ALA A 317 21.19 1.50 -13.68
CA ALA A 317 19.96 0.98 -14.24
C ALA A 317 19.21 2.07 -15.04
N ALA A 318 19.08 3.28 -14.50
CA ALA A 318 18.43 4.40 -15.17
C ALA A 318 19.13 4.80 -16.47
N THR A 319 20.45 4.79 -16.49
CA THR A 319 21.25 5.07 -17.68
C THR A 319 21.00 4.01 -18.75
N GLU A 320 21.01 2.72 -18.38
CA GLU A 320 20.70 1.61 -19.29
C GLU A 320 19.25 1.64 -19.77
N MET A 321 18.30 2.02 -18.91
CA MET A 321 16.89 2.22 -19.30
C MET A 321 16.76 3.30 -20.37
N ASN A 322 17.45 4.42 -20.22
CA ASN A 322 17.42 5.49 -21.23
C ASN A 322 18.02 5.03 -22.57
N ARG A 323 19.06 4.20 -22.51
CA ARG A 323 19.66 3.62 -23.73
C ARG A 323 18.69 2.64 -24.40
N ALA A 324 18.14 1.69 -23.63
CA ALA A 324 17.19 0.73 -24.15
C ALA A 324 15.90 1.38 -24.67
N PHE A 325 15.46 2.47 -24.04
CA PHE A 325 14.32 3.25 -24.53
C PHE A 325 14.63 3.95 -25.85
N GLN A 326 15.86 4.38 -26.08
CA GLN A 326 16.22 4.99 -27.35
C GLN A 326 16.07 3.99 -28.51
N ASP A 327 16.52 2.74 -28.30
CA ASP A 327 16.37 1.66 -29.27
C ASP A 327 14.88 1.34 -29.50
N LEU A 328 14.09 1.21 -28.44
CA LEU A 328 12.64 0.98 -28.49
C LEU A 328 11.90 2.11 -29.21
N LYS A 329 12.28 3.35 -28.97
CA LYS A 329 11.68 4.54 -29.57
C LYS A 329 11.84 4.57 -31.07
N GLU A 330 12.94 4.04 -31.61
CA GLU A 330 13.13 3.96 -33.06
C GLU A 330 12.02 3.12 -33.73
N TYR A 331 11.62 2.01 -33.13
CA TYR A 331 10.46 1.22 -33.59
C TYR A 331 9.17 2.01 -33.50
N TRP A 332 8.95 2.71 -32.36
CA TRP A 332 7.74 3.50 -32.16
C TRP A 332 7.61 4.63 -33.17
N VAL A 333 8.72 5.31 -33.53
CA VAL A 333 8.74 6.36 -34.54
C VAL A 333 8.40 5.80 -35.94
N ALA A 334 8.75 4.56 -36.24
CA ALA A 334 8.35 3.88 -37.45
C ALA A 334 6.84 3.57 -37.52
N ILE A 335 6.17 3.43 -36.35
CA ILE A 335 4.71 3.27 -36.26
C ILE A 335 4.01 4.62 -36.44
N SER A 336 4.44 5.66 -35.71
CA SER A 336 3.96 7.03 -35.85
C SER A 336 5.10 8.02 -35.60
N PRO A 337 5.38 8.95 -36.52
CA PRO A 337 6.39 10.00 -36.34
C PRO A 337 6.15 10.88 -35.09
N GLN A 338 4.92 10.97 -34.59
CA GLN A 338 4.56 11.73 -33.37
C GLN A 338 5.30 11.20 -32.15
N PHE A 339 5.64 9.90 -32.13
CA PHE A 339 6.35 9.27 -31.00
C PHE A 339 7.81 9.74 -30.88
N ALA A 340 8.35 10.46 -31.90
CA ALA A 340 9.63 11.14 -31.74
C ALA A 340 9.66 12.14 -30.59
N SER A 341 8.50 12.65 -30.15
CA SER A 341 8.34 13.58 -29.04
C SER A 341 8.11 12.92 -27.67
N VAL A 342 8.08 11.59 -27.61
CA VAL A 342 7.97 10.83 -26.35
C VAL A 342 9.36 10.57 -25.79
N PHE A 343 9.56 10.81 -24.50
CA PHE A 343 10.86 10.65 -23.84
C PHE A 343 10.68 9.96 -22.48
N ASN A 344 11.70 9.22 -22.09
CA ASN A 344 11.78 8.58 -20.79
C ASN A 344 12.30 9.57 -19.73
N ARG A 345 11.62 9.69 -18.61
CA ARG A 345 11.98 10.54 -17.48
C ARG A 345 12.18 9.67 -16.24
N VAL A 346 13.28 9.87 -15.55
CA VAL A 346 13.63 9.09 -14.36
C VAL A 346 13.95 10.01 -13.22
N GLY A 347 13.33 9.76 -12.06
CA GLY A 347 13.67 10.39 -10.78
C GLY A 347 14.17 9.34 -9.80
N ILE A 348 15.29 9.60 -9.10
CA ILE A 348 15.91 8.68 -8.16
C ILE A 348 16.12 9.37 -6.82
N SER A 349 15.79 8.69 -5.75
CA SER A 349 16.03 9.17 -4.39
C SER A 349 16.38 8.03 -3.43
N THR A 350 17.25 8.32 -2.48
CA THR A 350 17.73 7.40 -1.45
C THR A 350 17.28 7.85 -0.07
N GLY A 351 16.96 6.91 0.80
CA GLY A 351 16.64 7.20 2.19
C GLY A 351 15.85 6.06 2.86
N PRO A 352 15.32 6.32 4.07
CA PRO A 352 14.58 5.33 4.84
C PRO A 352 13.28 4.91 4.14
N LEU A 353 13.10 3.61 3.96
CA LEU A 353 11.92 2.96 3.37
C LEU A 353 11.37 1.92 4.34
N LEU A 354 10.08 1.94 4.55
CA LEU A 354 9.35 0.94 5.31
C LEU A 354 8.56 0.06 4.35
N ARG A 355 8.73 -1.25 4.42
CA ARG A 355 7.88 -2.21 3.71
C ARG A 355 6.62 -2.44 4.53
N ALA A 356 5.44 -2.24 3.94
CA ALA A 356 4.17 -2.33 4.63
C ALA A 356 3.04 -2.82 3.71
N SER A 357 2.02 -3.42 4.31
CA SER A 357 0.76 -3.70 3.64
C SER A 357 -0.13 -2.46 3.64
N LEU A 358 -0.45 -1.95 2.48
CA LEU A 358 -1.26 -0.74 2.29
C LEU A 358 -2.59 -1.10 1.61
N GLY A 359 -3.68 -0.56 2.11
CA GLY A 359 -4.99 -0.67 1.46
C GLY A 359 -6.14 -1.02 2.39
N HIS A 360 -7.27 -1.39 1.78
CA HIS A 360 -8.46 -1.83 2.48
C HIS A 360 -8.27 -3.23 3.09
N SER A 361 -9.02 -3.57 4.15
CA SER A 361 -8.91 -4.89 4.83
C SER A 361 -9.14 -6.08 3.91
N GLN A 362 -9.92 -5.93 2.85
CA GLN A 362 -10.20 -6.96 1.85
C GLN A 362 -9.21 -6.95 0.67
N VAL A 363 -8.55 -5.82 0.39
CA VAL A 363 -7.62 -5.66 -0.72
C VAL A 363 -6.41 -4.88 -0.23
N GLN A 364 -5.28 -5.57 -0.09
CA GLN A 364 -4.02 -4.97 0.35
C GLN A 364 -2.93 -5.20 -0.68
N SER A 365 -2.09 -4.20 -0.87
CA SER A 365 -0.88 -4.28 -1.67
C SER A 365 0.34 -4.20 -0.75
N LEU A 366 1.27 -5.12 -0.93
CA LEU A 366 2.56 -5.06 -0.26
C LEU A 366 3.45 -4.08 -1.03
N THR A 367 3.75 -2.95 -0.41
CA THR A 367 4.49 -1.84 -1.03
C THR A 367 5.52 -1.26 -0.07
N ILE A 368 6.31 -0.32 -0.55
CA ILE A 368 7.19 0.49 0.30
C ILE A 368 6.53 1.83 0.61
N ILE A 369 6.82 2.36 1.80
CA ILE A 369 6.42 3.70 2.23
C ILE A 369 7.68 4.44 2.67
N GLY A 370 7.79 5.70 2.27
CA GLY A 370 8.90 6.55 2.69
C GLY A 370 9.00 7.84 1.90
N TYR A 371 9.67 8.81 2.50
CA TYR A 371 9.90 10.11 1.90
C TYR A 371 10.63 10.05 0.54
N PRO A 372 11.60 9.13 0.32
CA PRO A 372 12.27 8.99 -0.97
C PRO A 372 11.34 8.78 -2.16
N ILE A 373 10.16 8.13 -1.96
CA ILE A 373 9.18 7.92 -3.04
C ILE A 373 8.63 9.25 -3.55
N ALA A 374 8.26 10.14 -2.61
CA ALA A 374 7.75 11.47 -2.96
C ALA A 374 8.80 12.31 -3.69
N VAL A 375 10.07 12.22 -3.26
CA VAL A 375 11.19 12.90 -3.91
C VAL A 375 11.40 12.36 -5.33
N ALA A 376 11.51 11.04 -5.51
CA ALA A 376 11.73 10.42 -6.82
C ALA A 376 10.60 10.77 -7.81
N ALA A 377 9.34 10.67 -7.37
CA ALA A 377 8.19 11.03 -8.20
C ALA A 377 8.20 12.52 -8.59
N ALA A 378 8.50 13.42 -7.63
CA ALA A 378 8.60 14.85 -7.89
C ALA A 378 9.74 15.20 -8.85
N LEU A 379 10.90 14.56 -8.72
CA LEU A 379 12.04 14.74 -9.64
C LEU A 379 11.67 14.27 -11.05
N CYS A 380 11.00 13.14 -11.18
CA CYS A 380 10.51 12.63 -12.46
C CYS A 380 9.48 13.57 -13.10
N GLU A 381 8.50 14.09 -12.32
CA GLU A 381 7.48 15.04 -12.81
C GLU A 381 8.11 16.33 -13.35
N HIS A 382 9.17 16.82 -12.69
CA HIS A 382 9.86 18.06 -13.06
C HIS A 382 11.01 17.89 -14.05
N ALA A 383 11.37 16.66 -14.40
CA ALA A 383 12.34 16.38 -15.44
C ALA A 383 11.92 17.00 -16.79
N ALA A 384 12.91 17.42 -17.56
CA ALA A 384 12.67 17.96 -18.92
C ALA A 384 11.83 16.99 -19.78
N ARG A 385 10.98 17.55 -20.65
CA ARG A 385 10.02 16.78 -21.45
C ARG A 385 10.42 16.65 -22.92
N ASP A 386 11.63 17.04 -23.24
CA ASP A 386 12.19 17.13 -24.60
C ASP A 386 13.38 16.21 -24.84
N ARG A 387 13.79 15.45 -23.83
CA ARG A 387 14.86 14.45 -23.88
C ARG A 387 14.70 13.38 -22.82
N ASN A 388 15.39 12.25 -23.00
CA ASN A 388 15.56 11.27 -21.94
C ASN A 388 16.44 11.87 -20.85
N ILE A 389 16.02 11.73 -19.59
CA ILE A 389 16.69 12.40 -18.47
C ILE A 389 16.65 11.53 -17.20
N VAL A 390 17.75 11.56 -16.45
CA VAL A 390 17.86 10.98 -15.11
C VAL A 390 18.11 12.11 -14.13
N MET A 391 17.23 12.26 -13.14
CA MET A 391 17.37 13.21 -12.04
C MET A 391 17.55 12.48 -10.72
N VAL A 392 18.48 12.92 -9.90
CA VAL A 392 18.74 12.35 -8.58
C VAL A 392 18.65 13.40 -7.48
N GLY A 393 18.15 12.98 -6.30
CA GLY A 393 18.17 13.81 -5.10
C GLY A 393 19.56 13.88 -4.45
N GLU A 394 19.68 14.77 -3.46
CA GLU A 394 20.95 15.09 -2.79
C GLU A 394 21.62 13.85 -2.16
N GLU A 395 20.86 12.99 -1.50
CA GLU A 395 21.39 11.79 -0.84
C GLU A 395 21.96 10.80 -1.87
N THR A 396 21.22 10.57 -2.96
CA THR A 396 21.68 9.71 -4.07
C THR A 396 22.94 10.29 -4.70
N TRP A 397 22.94 11.61 -4.99
CA TRP A 397 24.11 12.28 -5.58
C TRP A 397 25.34 12.16 -4.69
N SER A 398 25.20 12.37 -3.38
CA SER A 398 26.31 12.26 -2.43
C SER A 398 26.99 10.90 -2.47
N ALA A 399 26.24 9.83 -2.73
CA ALA A 399 26.76 8.47 -2.83
C ALA A 399 27.45 8.18 -4.19
N VAL A 400 27.01 8.84 -5.30
CA VAL A 400 27.47 8.47 -6.65
C VAL A 400 28.39 9.49 -7.31
N LYS A 401 28.62 10.68 -6.73
CA LYS A 401 29.35 11.81 -7.34
C LYS A 401 30.76 11.48 -7.83
N GLU A 402 31.44 10.51 -7.21
CA GLU A 402 32.77 10.07 -7.63
C GLU A 402 32.73 9.25 -8.94
N ARG A 403 31.58 8.62 -9.24
CA ARG A 403 31.39 7.70 -10.38
C ARG A 403 30.41 8.19 -11.43
N ALA A 404 29.80 9.35 -11.22
CA ALA A 404 28.85 9.96 -12.14
C ALA A 404 29.25 11.39 -12.48
N ILE A 405 28.83 11.85 -13.64
CA ILE A 405 28.84 13.26 -14.01
C ILE A 405 27.48 13.81 -13.64
N GLY A 406 27.43 14.84 -12.79
CA GLY A 406 26.17 15.47 -12.39
C GLY A 406 26.19 16.96 -12.67
N VAL A 407 25.06 17.47 -13.11
CA VAL A 407 24.81 18.90 -13.29
C VAL A 407 23.74 19.31 -12.29
N GLU A 408 24.09 20.22 -11.39
CA GLU A 408 23.15 20.72 -10.39
C GLU A 408 22.00 21.49 -11.08
N VAL A 409 20.79 21.13 -10.69
CA VAL A 409 19.56 21.76 -11.22
C VAL A 409 19.24 22.97 -10.37
N LYS A 410 19.07 24.12 -11.02
CA LYS A 410 18.71 25.39 -10.33
C LYS A 410 17.43 25.20 -9.52
N PRO A 411 17.37 25.69 -8.26
CA PRO A 411 16.19 25.53 -7.39
C PRO A 411 14.87 26.01 -8.00
N GLU A 412 14.94 27.04 -8.86
CA GLU A 412 13.76 27.58 -9.56
C GLU A 412 13.13 26.56 -10.53
N LEU A 413 13.95 25.64 -11.06
CA LEU A 413 13.52 24.60 -12.00
C LEU A 413 12.98 23.36 -11.30
N LEU A 414 13.12 23.26 -9.97
CA LEU A 414 12.65 22.09 -9.22
C LEU A 414 11.15 22.10 -8.93
N GLY A 415 10.45 23.22 -9.12
CA GLY A 415 9.00 23.30 -8.92
C GLY A 415 8.55 22.71 -7.59
N LYS A 416 7.63 21.74 -7.63
CA LYS A 416 7.16 21.03 -6.42
C LYS A 416 8.25 20.19 -5.76
N ALA A 417 9.25 19.70 -6.49
CA ALA A 417 10.34 18.90 -5.93
C ALA A 417 11.15 19.68 -4.88
N ARG A 418 11.19 21.01 -4.97
CA ARG A 418 11.83 21.88 -3.96
C ARG A 418 11.25 21.70 -2.55
N ALA A 419 9.99 21.28 -2.42
CA ALA A 419 9.39 20.99 -1.12
C ALA A 419 9.94 19.69 -0.50
N PHE A 420 10.58 18.84 -1.32
CA PHE A 420 11.01 17.50 -0.94
C PHE A 420 12.51 17.29 -0.97
N THR A 421 13.29 18.11 -1.67
CA THR A 421 14.75 18.00 -1.71
C THR A 421 15.42 19.38 -1.71
N ARG A 422 16.59 19.49 -1.10
CA ARG A 422 17.38 20.74 -1.04
C ARG A 422 18.12 20.98 -2.34
N ALA A 423 18.63 19.90 -2.95
CA ALA A 423 19.36 19.92 -4.20
C ALA A 423 18.97 18.72 -5.06
N ALA A 424 19.06 18.88 -6.36
CA ALA A 424 18.89 17.81 -7.33
C ALA A 424 19.90 17.95 -8.45
N TYR A 425 20.25 16.83 -9.06
CA TYR A 425 21.28 16.75 -10.09
C TYR A 425 20.74 15.98 -11.28
N GLU A 426 21.00 16.49 -12.49
CA GLU A 426 20.84 15.72 -13.72
C GLU A 426 22.09 14.88 -13.94
N ILE A 427 21.92 13.62 -14.28
CA ILE A 427 23.01 12.68 -14.55
C ILE A 427 23.06 12.41 -16.07
N PRO A 428 23.92 13.10 -16.82
CA PRO A 428 24.07 12.84 -18.23
C PRO A 428 24.90 11.59 -18.56
N ALA A 429 25.81 11.18 -17.67
CA ALA A 429 26.66 10.01 -17.87
C ALA A 429 27.25 9.49 -16.57
N LEU A 430 27.67 8.22 -16.59
CA LEU A 430 28.59 7.64 -15.64
C LEU A 430 30.04 7.87 -16.09
N ARG A 431 30.98 7.88 -15.13
CA ARG A 431 32.43 8.01 -15.39
C ARG A 431 33.06 6.67 -15.70
#